data_ed7335d901742fcb9799e8abdd23576a
#
_entry.id   ed7335d901742fcb9799e8abdd23576a
#
_cell.length_a   1.000
_cell.length_b   1.000
_cell.length_c   1.000
_cell.angle_alpha   90.00
_cell.angle_beta   90.00
_cell.angle_gamma   90.00
#
_symmetry.space_group_name_H-M   'P 1'
#
loop_
_entity.id
_entity.type
_entity.pdbx_description
1 polymer ?
#
loop_
_entity_poly.entity_id
_entity_poly.type
_entity_poly.pdbx_seq_one_letter_code
_entity_poly.pdbx_strand_id
1 'polypeptide(L)'
;NVHLDVDFTGLHLGNGVWGVDGRTVDFSIGDAHISTVDAGAHTMSVQVNGQVVNTFPVSTGRPGPTTETRSGVHVVNEKSPMVIMDSSTIGIPVDSPEGYKIEAEWSVRISNSGEFVHSAPWSVDSQGHANVSHGCVNASPGNAKWFYDLTQTGDVVQVVNTPRQLEPWNGYGDWQVPWDQWVN
;
A
#
# COMPACT_ATOMS: atom_id res chain seq x y z
N ASN A 1 24.38 5.37 -2.84
CA ASN A 1 24.73 4.62 -4.05
C ASN A 1 25.06 3.18 -3.64
N VAL A 2 24.59 2.24 -4.43
CA VAL A 2 24.86 0.80 -4.29
C VAL A 2 25.59 0.35 -5.54
N HIS A 3 26.69 -0.37 -5.34
CA HIS A 3 27.41 -1.09 -6.38
C HIS A 3 27.20 -2.58 -6.14
N LEU A 4 26.59 -3.25 -7.10
CA LEU A 4 26.36 -4.69 -7.05
C LEU A 4 27.23 -5.36 -8.13
N ASP A 5 28.12 -6.23 -7.72
CA ASP A 5 28.91 -7.06 -8.61
C ASP A 5 28.55 -8.53 -8.35
N VAL A 6 28.04 -9.20 -9.36
CA VAL A 6 27.57 -10.59 -9.28
C VAL A 6 28.27 -11.40 -10.36
N ASP A 7 29.04 -12.41 -9.97
CA ASP A 7 29.65 -13.37 -10.89
C ASP A 7 28.87 -14.69 -10.86
N PHE A 8 28.27 -15.03 -11.98
CA PHE A 8 27.57 -16.31 -12.18
C PHE A 8 28.44 -17.35 -12.88
N THR A 9 29.68 -17.04 -13.23
CA THR A 9 30.55 -17.94 -13.98
C THR A 9 30.75 -19.27 -13.26
N GLY A 10 30.37 -20.36 -13.90
CA GLY A 10 30.46 -21.70 -13.33
C GLY A 10 29.46 -22.06 -12.24
N LEU A 11 28.50 -21.18 -11.94
CA LEU A 11 27.40 -21.47 -11.01
C LEU A 11 26.35 -22.34 -11.71
N HIS A 12 25.99 -23.48 -11.12
CA HIS A 12 24.92 -24.34 -11.61
C HIS A 12 23.56 -23.75 -11.26
N LEU A 13 22.78 -23.35 -12.26
CA LEU A 13 21.46 -22.69 -12.12
C LEU A 13 20.29 -23.67 -12.20
N GLY A 14 20.54 -24.98 -12.20
CA GLY A 14 19.51 -26.02 -12.32
C GLY A 14 19.30 -26.48 -13.76
N ASN A 15 18.71 -27.66 -13.95
CA ASN A 15 18.36 -28.24 -15.25
C ASN A 15 19.50 -28.26 -16.31
N GLY A 16 20.76 -28.40 -15.85
CA GLY A 16 21.93 -28.41 -16.74
C GLY A 16 22.35 -27.03 -17.26
N VAL A 17 21.76 -25.96 -16.73
CA VAL A 17 22.15 -24.57 -17.07
C VAL A 17 23.25 -24.10 -16.15
N TRP A 18 24.28 -23.50 -16.73
CA TRP A 18 25.42 -22.91 -16.01
C TRP A 18 25.54 -21.43 -16.31
N GLY A 19 25.90 -20.66 -15.31
CA GLY A 19 26.26 -19.26 -15.51
C GLY A 19 27.56 -19.17 -16.32
N VAL A 20 27.58 -18.25 -17.29
CA VAL A 20 28.72 -18.04 -18.20
C VAL A 20 29.29 -16.63 -18.08
N ASP A 21 28.68 -15.77 -17.29
CA ASP A 21 28.91 -14.34 -17.30
C ASP A 21 28.65 -13.74 -15.91
N GLY A 22 29.24 -12.59 -15.64
CA GLY A 22 28.96 -11.73 -14.49
C GLY A 22 28.20 -10.48 -14.90
N ARG A 23 27.65 -9.77 -13.91
CA ARG A 23 26.99 -8.49 -14.14
C ARG A 23 27.28 -7.52 -13.01
N THR A 24 27.66 -6.32 -13.40
CA THR A 24 27.79 -5.17 -12.51
C THR A 24 26.61 -4.23 -12.70
N VAL A 25 25.99 -3.80 -11.60
CA VAL A 25 24.89 -2.85 -11.60
C VAL A 25 25.16 -1.77 -10.57
N ASP A 26 25.10 -0.52 -10.99
CA ASP A 26 25.18 0.64 -10.13
C ASP A 26 23.80 1.30 -10.03
N PHE A 27 23.35 1.59 -8.81
CA PHE A 27 22.11 2.30 -8.58
C PHE A 27 22.15 3.13 -7.29
N SER A 28 21.21 4.06 -7.16
CA SER A 28 21.04 4.85 -5.94
C SER A 28 19.74 4.44 -5.25
N ILE A 29 19.80 4.33 -3.92
CA ILE A 29 18.61 4.24 -3.10
C ILE A 29 18.17 5.68 -2.82
N GLY A 30 16.89 5.96 -3.03
CA GLY A 30 16.27 7.26 -2.75
C GLY A 30 16.00 7.47 -1.27
N ASP A 31 15.20 8.50 -0.97
CA ASP A 31 14.74 8.78 0.37
C ASP A 31 13.83 7.65 0.90
N ALA A 32 13.90 7.37 2.19
CA ALA A 32 13.03 6.41 2.85
C ALA A 32 11.69 7.08 3.17
N HIS A 33 10.63 6.73 2.43
CA HIS A 33 9.26 7.17 2.72
C HIS A 33 8.53 6.08 3.49
N ILE A 34 8.13 6.39 4.73
CA ILE A 34 7.36 5.47 5.58
C ILE A 34 6.12 6.21 6.06
N SER A 35 4.97 5.68 5.72
CA SER A 35 3.69 6.21 6.14
C SER A 35 3.04 5.29 7.17
N THR A 36 2.40 5.85 8.19
CA THR A 36 1.64 5.09 9.18
C THR A 36 0.19 5.56 9.16
N VAL A 37 -0.73 4.65 8.85
CA VAL A 37 -2.17 4.83 8.93
C VAL A 37 -2.64 4.23 10.24
N ASP A 38 -3.07 5.06 11.17
CA ASP A 38 -3.68 4.64 12.43
C ASP A 38 -5.21 4.69 12.28
N ALA A 39 -5.83 3.52 12.10
CA ALA A 39 -7.27 3.40 11.93
C ALA A 39 -8.05 3.73 13.21
N GLY A 40 -7.45 3.55 14.38
CA GLY A 40 -8.05 3.91 15.66
C GLY A 40 -8.02 5.40 15.94
N ALA A 41 -6.93 6.07 15.57
CA ALA A 41 -6.78 7.53 15.67
C ALA A 41 -7.34 8.29 14.47
N HIS A 42 -7.72 7.60 13.39
CA HIS A 42 -8.20 8.17 12.13
C HIS A 42 -7.21 9.16 11.49
N THR A 43 -5.92 8.86 11.59
CA THR A 43 -4.85 9.72 11.08
C THR A 43 -3.86 8.95 10.21
N MET A 44 -3.23 9.67 9.31
CA MET A 44 -2.08 9.18 8.57
C MET A 44 -0.90 10.13 8.78
N SER A 45 0.23 9.59 9.25
CA SER A 45 1.50 10.31 9.37
C SER A 45 2.49 9.81 8.31
N VAL A 46 3.22 10.72 7.70
CA VAL A 46 4.18 10.43 6.64
C VAL A 46 5.56 10.91 7.07
N GLN A 47 6.53 10.02 6.97
CA GLN A 47 7.92 10.28 7.31
C GLN A 47 8.80 10.20 6.05
N VAL A 48 9.77 11.10 5.97
CA VAL A 48 10.87 11.05 5.01
C VAL A 48 12.17 10.99 5.80
N ASN A 49 12.97 9.95 5.59
CA ASN A 49 14.24 9.73 6.30
C ASN A 49 14.11 9.80 7.84
N GLY A 50 13.00 9.26 8.37
CA GLY A 50 12.72 9.24 9.81
C GLY A 50 12.15 10.53 10.39
N GLN A 51 11.97 11.58 9.58
CA GLN A 51 11.34 12.84 10.01
C GLN A 51 9.88 12.90 9.55
N VAL A 52 8.94 13.15 10.47
CA VAL A 52 7.54 13.39 10.11
C VAL A 52 7.45 14.69 9.32
N VAL A 53 7.02 14.57 8.06
CA VAL A 53 6.85 15.70 7.14
C VAL A 53 5.39 16.14 7.00
N ASN A 54 4.44 15.26 7.32
CA ASN A 54 3.01 15.59 7.34
C ASN A 54 2.23 14.63 8.22
N THR A 55 1.11 15.10 8.77
CA THR A 55 0.10 14.30 9.44
C THR A 55 -1.27 14.89 9.11
N PHE A 56 -2.20 14.04 8.67
CA PHE A 56 -3.52 14.48 8.24
C PHE A 56 -4.61 13.45 8.61
N PRO A 57 -5.87 13.91 8.72
CA PRO A 57 -7.01 13.03 9.01
C PRO A 57 -7.31 12.12 7.80
N VAL A 58 -7.70 10.88 8.12
CA VAL A 58 -8.17 9.89 7.16
C VAL A 58 -9.39 9.15 7.69
N SER A 59 -10.07 8.41 6.80
CA SER A 59 -11.11 7.46 7.14
C SER A 59 -10.78 6.13 6.47
N THR A 60 -10.66 5.07 7.24
CA THR A 60 -10.33 3.74 6.74
C THR A 60 -11.60 2.88 6.57
N GLY A 61 -11.42 1.59 6.33
CA GLY A 61 -12.52 0.64 6.19
C GLY A 61 -13.38 0.57 7.45
N ARG A 62 -14.71 0.62 7.26
CA ARG A 62 -15.67 0.47 8.36
C ARG A 62 -15.54 -0.88 9.05
N PRO A 63 -15.90 -0.99 10.34
CA PRO A 63 -15.88 -2.26 11.05
C PRO A 63 -16.67 -3.35 10.29
N GLY A 64 -16.05 -4.51 10.12
CA GLY A 64 -16.64 -5.67 9.45
C GLY A 64 -15.60 -6.58 8.80
N PRO A 65 -15.87 -7.89 8.72
CA PRO A 65 -14.87 -8.88 8.33
C PRO A 65 -14.33 -8.73 6.89
N THR A 66 -15.07 -8.03 6.03
CA THR A 66 -14.72 -7.83 4.62
C THR A 66 -14.39 -6.37 4.27
N THR A 67 -14.73 -5.43 5.14
CA THR A 67 -14.65 -3.99 4.88
C THR A 67 -13.52 -3.28 5.63
N GLU A 68 -13.00 -3.85 6.71
CA GLU A 68 -11.88 -3.27 7.43
C GLU A 68 -10.61 -3.23 6.58
N THR A 69 -9.91 -2.11 6.63
CA THR A 69 -8.55 -2.01 6.08
C THR A 69 -7.64 -2.99 6.80
N ARG A 70 -6.80 -3.70 6.09
CA ARG A 70 -5.90 -4.69 6.69
C ARG A 70 -4.74 -4.01 7.41
N SER A 71 -4.51 -4.40 8.67
CA SER A 71 -3.31 -4.04 9.43
C SER A 71 -2.10 -4.82 8.94
N GLY A 72 -0.96 -4.16 8.91
CA GLY A 72 0.31 -4.74 8.49
C GLY A 72 1.16 -3.77 7.70
N VAL A 73 2.26 -4.26 7.19
CA VAL A 73 3.19 -3.50 6.35
C VAL A 73 2.81 -3.70 4.88
N HIS A 74 2.17 -2.71 4.32
CA HIS A 74 1.88 -2.61 2.89
C HIS A 74 3.05 -1.97 2.15
N VAL A 75 3.18 -2.31 0.88
CA VAL A 75 4.12 -1.66 -0.03
C VAL A 75 3.34 -1.08 -1.21
N VAL A 76 3.61 0.17 -1.54
CA VAL A 76 3.00 0.82 -2.70
C VAL A 76 3.39 0.06 -3.97
N ASN A 77 2.40 -0.47 -4.68
CA ASN A 77 2.63 -1.28 -5.88
C ASN A 77 2.19 -0.58 -7.18
N GLU A 78 1.30 0.40 -7.09
CA GLU A 78 0.83 1.14 -8.25
C GLU A 78 0.38 2.55 -7.87
N LYS A 79 0.51 3.50 -8.79
CA LYS A 79 -0.05 4.86 -8.68
C LYS A 79 -0.83 5.19 -9.94
N SER A 80 -2.02 5.73 -9.76
CA SER A 80 -2.84 6.21 -10.88
C SER A 80 -3.44 7.57 -10.56
N PRO A 81 -3.45 8.52 -11.49
CA PRO A 81 -4.11 9.81 -11.27
C PRO A 81 -5.62 9.66 -11.05
N MET A 82 -6.22 8.59 -11.58
CA MET A 82 -7.62 8.25 -11.40
C MET A 82 -7.84 6.74 -11.57
N VAL A 83 -8.66 6.16 -10.70
CA VAL A 83 -9.12 4.77 -10.77
C VAL A 83 -10.65 4.77 -10.69
N ILE A 84 -11.30 3.99 -11.55
CA ILE A 84 -12.73 3.67 -11.40
C ILE A 84 -12.82 2.54 -10.38
N MET A 85 -13.36 2.84 -9.21
CA MET A 85 -13.64 1.85 -8.17
C MET A 85 -15.06 1.35 -8.35
N ASP A 86 -15.18 0.06 -8.65
CA ASP A 86 -16.44 -0.62 -8.94
C ASP A 86 -16.63 -1.76 -7.94
N SER A 87 -17.67 -1.67 -7.12
CA SER A 87 -17.96 -2.62 -6.04
C SER A 87 -18.21 -4.04 -6.53
N SER A 88 -18.58 -4.22 -7.80
CA SER A 88 -18.75 -5.55 -8.38
C SER A 88 -17.46 -6.37 -8.39
N THR A 89 -16.31 -5.70 -8.44
CA THR A 89 -14.99 -6.35 -8.39
C THR A 89 -14.67 -7.01 -7.05
N ILE A 90 -15.40 -6.63 -6.00
CA ILE A 90 -15.30 -7.20 -4.65
C ILE A 90 -16.56 -7.99 -4.27
N GLY A 91 -17.42 -8.32 -5.25
CA GLY A 91 -18.61 -9.14 -5.06
C GLY A 91 -19.85 -8.40 -4.56
N ILE A 92 -19.86 -7.07 -4.54
CA ILE A 92 -21.02 -6.25 -4.17
C ILE A 92 -21.64 -5.69 -5.46
N PRO A 93 -22.88 -6.07 -5.84
CA PRO A 93 -23.52 -5.52 -7.03
C PRO A 93 -23.64 -3.99 -6.94
N VAL A 94 -23.33 -3.30 -8.06
CA VAL A 94 -23.31 -1.83 -8.10
C VAL A 94 -24.68 -1.20 -7.78
N ASP A 95 -25.75 -1.89 -8.16
CA ASP A 95 -27.15 -1.49 -7.94
C ASP A 95 -27.69 -1.88 -6.55
N SER A 96 -26.89 -2.51 -5.71
CA SER A 96 -27.27 -2.84 -4.32
C SER A 96 -27.11 -1.62 -3.40
N PRO A 97 -27.77 -1.63 -2.20
CA PRO A 97 -27.62 -0.53 -1.22
C PRO A 97 -26.17 -0.25 -0.79
N GLU A 98 -25.29 -1.24 -0.88
CA GLU A 98 -23.86 -1.17 -0.55
C GLU A 98 -22.99 -0.98 -1.80
N GLY A 99 -23.61 -0.97 -2.98
CA GLY A 99 -22.93 -0.87 -4.27
C GLY A 99 -22.45 0.54 -4.56
N TYR A 100 -21.35 0.63 -5.29
CA TYR A 100 -20.83 1.89 -5.78
C TYR A 100 -20.04 1.71 -7.08
N LYS A 101 -20.01 2.79 -7.86
CA LYS A 101 -19.08 2.97 -8.97
C LYS A 101 -18.65 4.42 -8.97
N ILE A 102 -17.42 4.68 -8.59
CA ILE A 102 -16.89 6.02 -8.33
C ILE A 102 -15.54 6.22 -9.02
N GLU A 103 -15.25 7.46 -9.36
CA GLU A 103 -13.93 7.89 -9.80
C GLU A 103 -13.15 8.34 -8.56
N ALA A 104 -12.04 7.67 -8.28
CA ALA A 104 -11.13 7.98 -7.18
C ALA A 104 -9.84 8.57 -7.75
N GLU A 105 -9.65 9.87 -7.54
CA GLU A 105 -8.44 10.58 -7.97
C GLU A 105 -7.27 10.31 -7.01
N TRP A 106 -6.05 10.50 -7.52
CA TRP A 106 -4.80 10.43 -6.76
C TRP A 106 -4.66 9.11 -5.99
N SER A 107 -4.91 8.02 -6.71
CA SER A 107 -4.98 6.67 -6.16
C SER A 107 -3.61 6.03 -6.06
N VAL A 108 -3.23 5.64 -4.85
CA VAL A 108 -2.00 4.91 -4.51
C VAL A 108 -2.40 3.53 -4.01
N ARG A 109 -2.16 2.48 -4.80
CA ARG A 109 -2.51 1.10 -4.47
C ARG A 109 -1.54 0.53 -3.47
N ILE A 110 -2.05 -0.10 -2.41
CA ILE A 110 -1.27 -0.68 -1.31
C ILE A 110 -1.54 -2.18 -1.09
N SER A 111 -2.48 -2.78 -1.83
CA SER A 111 -2.70 -4.23 -1.79
C SER A 111 -3.22 -4.77 -3.12
N ASN A 112 -3.02 -6.07 -3.38
CA ASN A 112 -3.55 -6.74 -4.56
C ASN A 112 -5.08 -6.85 -4.52
N SER A 113 -5.66 -6.94 -3.33
CA SER A 113 -7.11 -6.99 -3.13
C SER A 113 -7.82 -5.66 -3.37
N GLY A 114 -7.10 -4.58 -3.69
CA GLY A 114 -7.68 -3.31 -4.09
C GLY A 114 -7.86 -2.30 -2.97
N GLU A 115 -7.00 -2.31 -1.97
CA GLU A 115 -6.90 -1.22 -1.00
C GLU A 115 -6.00 -0.11 -1.55
N PHE A 116 -6.47 1.12 -1.46
CA PHE A 116 -5.79 2.33 -1.94
C PHE A 116 -5.79 3.41 -0.87
N VAL A 117 -4.80 4.28 -0.91
CA VAL A 117 -4.90 5.64 -0.36
C VAL A 117 -5.35 6.53 -1.51
N HIS A 118 -6.47 7.26 -1.38
CA HIS A 118 -7.02 8.03 -2.48
C HIS A 118 -7.83 9.25 -2.04
N SER A 119 -8.12 10.13 -2.97
CA SER A 119 -9.05 11.25 -2.78
C SER A 119 -10.47 10.76 -2.58
N ALA A 120 -11.11 11.19 -1.50
CA ALA A 120 -12.49 10.86 -1.15
C ALA A 120 -13.25 12.09 -0.65
N PRO A 121 -13.62 13.02 -1.56
CA PRO A 121 -14.32 14.26 -1.19
C PRO A 121 -15.69 13.99 -0.55
N TRP A 122 -16.31 12.84 -0.83
CA TRP A 122 -17.60 12.41 -0.27
C TRP A 122 -17.57 11.99 1.18
N SER A 123 -16.38 11.80 1.78
CA SER A 123 -16.22 11.34 3.16
C SER A 123 -15.36 12.28 4.02
N VAL A 124 -15.16 13.53 3.60
CA VAL A 124 -14.32 14.51 4.33
C VAL A 124 -14.80 14.71 5.76
N ASP A 125 -16.10 14.74 6.00
CA ASP A 125 -16.68 14.88 7.34
C ASP A 125 -16.42 13.67 8.24
N SER A 126 -16.09 12.52 7.68
CA SER A 126 -15.74 11.32 8.45
C SER A 126 -14.25 11.21 8.73
N GLN A 127 -13.41 11.85 7.94
CA GLN A 127 -11.95 11.82 8.09
C GLN A 127 -11.53 12.46 9.41
N GLY A 128 -10.74 11.73 10.19
CA GLY A 128 -10.37 12.11 11.55
C GLY A 128 -11.38 11.71 12.64
N HIS A 129 -12.53 11.10 12.27
CA HIS A 129 -13.61 10.82 13.20
C HIS A 129 -14.21 9.42 13.11
N ALA A 130 -14.32 8.86 11.89
CA ALA A 130 -14.96 7.58 11.66
C ALA A 130 -14.40 6.84 10.45
N ASN A 131 -14.45 5.52 10.49
CA ASN A 131 -14.06 4.63 9.40
C ASN A 131 -15.31 4.21 8.63
N VAL A 132 -15.41 4.61 7.34
CA VAL A 132 -16.64 4.45 6.54
C VAL A 132 -16.44 3.79 5.18
N SER A 133 -15.17 3.53 4.77
CA SER A 133 -14.87 2.91 3.47
C SER A 133 -15.12 1.40 3.45
N HIS A 134 -14.86 0.77 2.30
CA HIS A 134 -14.87 -0.68 2.15
C HIS A 134 -13.47 -1.31 2.20
N GLY A 135 -12.48 -0.59 2.76
CA GLY A 135 -11.12 -1.05 2.91
C GLY A 135 -10.05 -0.03 2.50
N CYS A 136 -10.39 0.93 1.66
CA CYS A 136 -9.48 1.99 1.26
C CYS A 136 -9.22 3.01 2.40
N VAL A 137 -8.12 3.72 2.29
CA VAL A 137 -7.76 4.87 3.13
C VAL A 137 -8.21 6.15 2.41
N ASN A 138 -9.33 6.70 2.85
CA ASN A 138 -9.92 7.91 2.31
C ASN A 138 -9.21 9.14 2.88
N ALA A 139 -8.70 10.01 2.01
CA ALA A 139 -8.12 11.30 2.36
C ALA A 139 -8.84 12.44 1.66
N SER A 140 -8.70 13.67 2.16
CA SER A 140 -9.19 14.85 1.46
C SER A 140 -8.47 15.04 0.12
N PRO A 141 -9.06 15.69 -0.88
CA PRO A 141 -8.44 15.86 -2.19
C PRO A 141 -7.03 16.46 -2.12
N GLY A 142 -6.82 17.45 -1.27
CA GLY A 142 -5.51 18.07 -1.09
C GLY A 142 -4.47 17.11 -0.47
N ASN A 143 -4.87 16.35 0.57
CA ASN A 143 -3.98 15.39 1.24
C ASN A 143 -3.66 14.19 0.35
N ALA A 144 -4.66 13.68 -0.38
CA ALA A 144 -4.46 12.59 -1.33
C ALA A 144 -3.50 12.98 -2.46
N LYS A 145 -3.70 14.19 -3.03
CA LYS A 145 -2.78 14.70 -4.06
C LYS A 145 -1.36 14.88 -3.54
N TRP A 146 -1.22 15.47 -2.35
CA TRP A 146 0.09 15.66 -1.72
C TRP A 146 0.79 14.30 -1.49
N PHE A 147 0.08 13.31 -0.96
CA PHE A 147 0.62 11.96 -0.75
C PHE A 147 0.97 11.28 -2.07
N TYR A 148 0.10 11.38 -3.07
CA TYR A 148 0.34 10.87 -4.41
C TYR A 148 1.60 11.47 -5.04
N ASP A 149 1.81 12.77 -4.92
CA ASP A 149 2.97 13.44 -5.52
C ASP A 149 4.28 13.01 -4.84
N LEU A 150 4.28 12.83 -3.52
CA LEU A 150 5.45 12.43 -2.73
C LEU A 150 5.82 10.96 -2.93
N THR A 151 4.81 10.09 -2.83
CA THR A 151 5.00 8.63 -2.74
C THR A 151 5.49 8.01 -4.05
N GLN A 152 6.31 6.97 -3.93
CA GLN A 152 6.81 6.18 -5.05
C GLN A 152 6.43 4.70 -4.89
N THR A 153 6.41 3.96 -6.00
CA THR A 153 6.29 2.49 -5.95
C THR A 153 7.47 1.92 -5.17
N GLY A 154 7.18 1.04 -4.20
CA GLY A 154 8.16 0.51 -3.27
C GLY A 154 8.13 1.16 -1.88
N ASP A 155 7.48 2.33 -1.72
CA ASP A 155 7.34 2.98 -0.42
C ASP A 155 6.46 2.17 0.53
N VAL A 156 6.71 2.35 1.83
CA VAL A 156 6.02 1.61 2.89
C VAL A 156 4.80 2.38 3.41
N VAL A 157 3.67 1.67 3.52
CA VAL A 157 2.47 2.14 4.20
C VAL A 157 2.10 1.13 5.28
N GLN A 158 2.39 1.46 6.54
CA GLN A 158 2.03 0.64 7.68
C GLN A 158 0.61 1.00 8.16
N VAL A 159 -0.30 0.03 8.17
CA VAL A 159 -1.63 0.18 8.75
C VAL A 159 -1.65 -0.48 10.12
N VAL A 160 -2.19 0.22 11.11
CA VAL A 160 -2.30 -0.26 12.50
C VAL A 160 -3.70 -0.07 13.06
N ASN A 161 -3.98 -0.78 14.15
CA ASN A 161 -5.22 -0.67 14.93
C ASN A 161 -6.48 -1.10 14.18
N THR A 162 -6.36 -2.11 13.30
CA THR A 162 -7.50 -2.88 12.79
C THR A 162 -7.33 -4.36 13.16
N PRO A 163 -8.41 -5.10 13.40
CA PRO A 163 -8.31 -6.52 13.73
C PRO A 163 -7.97 -7.41 12.52
N ARG A 164 -8.25 -6.95 11.30
CA ARG A 164 -8.00 -7.69 10.07
C ARG A 164 -6.54 -7.57 9.67
N GLN A 165 -5.86 -8.70 9.47
CA GLN A 165 -4.44 -8.71 9.11
C GLN A 165 -4.24 -8.80 7.60
N LEU A 166 -3.16 -8.17 7.11
CA LEU A 166 -2.71 -8.29 5.73
C LEU A 166 -2.12 -9.68 5.51
N GLU A 167 -2.63 -10.38 4.51
CA GLU A 167 -2.13 -11.68 4.10
C GLU A 167 -0.80 -11.52 3.33
N PRO A 168 0.21 -12.38 3.52
CA PRO A 168 1.53 -12.27 2.86
C PRO A 168 1.47 -12.22 1.33
N TRP A 169 0.49 -12.89 0.73
CA TRP A 169 0.27 -12.93 -0.72
C TRP A 169 -0.49 -11.71 -1.28
N ASN A 170 -0.99 -10.82 -0.42
CA ASN A 170 -1.85 -9.70 -0.79
C ASN A 170 -1.06 -8.40 -1.06
N GLY A 171 -0.17 -8.44 -2.01
CA GLY A 171 0.77 -7.39 -2.35
C GLY A 171 2.20 -7.89 -2.15
N TYR A 172 3.11 -7.02 -1.79
CA TYR A 172 4.49 -7.37 -1.39
C TYR A 172 4.51 -7.67 0.12
N GLY A 173 3.80 -8.72 0.51
CA GLY A 173 3.53 -9.04 1.92
C GLY A 173 4.61 -9.88 2.61
N ASP A 174 5.77 -10.08 2.01
CA ASP A 174 6.88 -10.85 2.56
C ASP A 174 7.31 -10.35 3.95
N TRP A 175 7.16 -9.05 4.19
CA TRP A 175 7.43 -8.40 5.48
C TRP A 175 6.50 -8.85 6.62
N GLN A 176 5.38 -9.54 6.30
CA GLN A 176 4.47 -10.12 7.29
C GLN A 176 4.92 -11.51 7.75
N VAL A 177 5.86 -12.13 7.05
CA VAL A 177 6.37 -13.45 7.37
C VAL A 177 7.51 -13.31 8.38
N PRO A 178 7.40 -13.91 9.58
CA PRO A 178 8.51 -13.93 10.53
C PRO A 178 9.76 -14.60 9.95
N TRP A 179 10.92 -14.08 10.31
CA TRP A 179 12.20 -14.54 9.73
C TRP A 179 12.44 -16.04 9.89
N ASP A 180 12.05 -16.61 11.03
CA ASP A 180 12.15 -18.05 11.31
C ASP A 180 11.26 -18.91 10.41
N GLN A 181 10.18 -18.35 9.86
CA GLN A 181 9.34 -19.02 8.87
C GLN A 181 9.84 -18.81 7.44
N TRP A 182 10.54 -17.71 7.20
CA TRP A 182 11.08 -17.37 5.89
C TRP A 182 12.30 -18.21 5.49
N VAL A 183 13.12 -18.62 6.45
CA VAL A 183 14.39 -19.36 6.21
C VAL A 183 14.27 -20.88 6.32
N ASN A 184 13.07 -21.44 6.50
CA ASN A 184 12.83 -22.90 6.60
C ASN A 184 12.19 -23.45 5.30
#